data_a13a38973b13cbfdedcb00401e17bb18
#
_entry.id   a13a38973b13cbfdedcb00401e17bb18
#
_cell.length_a   1.000
_cell.length_b   1.000
_cell.length_c   1.000
_cell.angle_alpha   90.00
_cell.angle_beta   90.00
_cell.angle_gamma   90.00
#
_symmetry.space_group_name_H-M   'P 1'
#
loop_
_entity.id
_entity.type
_entity.pdbx_description
1 polymer ?
#
loop_
_entity_poly.entity_id
_entity_poly.type
_entity_poly.pdbx_seq_one_letter_code
_entity_poly.pdbx_strand_id
1 'polypeptide(L)'
;MIASAHTSDHISNHNAANPLGFHQPAPEDFAWAGPVLFEAGRMGCEFCFGNIYAWCLKYGTEITRQHGFFLSRTLKQMAYCMPIGPGDLREVIPLLREDAARHGAPLKLYGLNAQDVPRLEAACPGQFRVELCAPDDFDYIYRREDLAQLAGKKYHQKRNHVARFMRECANWHYEEITTASLDEVLAMEHQWAAQNTARNPEGFAEETLAFERCLANFELFGLRGALLRCSPGGQVIAFTMGEALSRNTFCTHYEKAYADYTGAYQMINRCFAERSLGGFEFINREEDLGNEGLRKAKMSYHPAEVLEKYAAVFK
;
A
#
# COMPACT_ATOMS: atom_id res chain seq x y z
N MET A 1 -43.16 40.66 -0.51
CA MET A 1 -41.95 41.21 -1.15
C MET A 1 -40.84 41.30 -0.14
N ILE A 2 -39.90 40.38 -0.15
CA ILE A 2 -38.50 40.58 0.23
C ILE A 2 -37.71 39.45 -0.47
N ALA A 3 -36.69 39.87 -1.17
CA ALA A 3 -35.98 39.17 -2.21
C ALA A 3 -35.07 38.05 -1.73
N SER A 4 -34.98 37.02 -2.54
CA SER A 4 -33.90 36.06 -2.62
C SER A 4 -32.62 36.75 -3.14
N ALA A 5 -31.52 36.66 -2.42
CA ALA A 5 -30.20 36.84 -2.97
C ALA A 5 -29.17 36.17 -2.05
N HIS A 6 -28.19 35.54 -2.70
CA HIS A 6 -26.95 34.98 -2.20
C HIS A 6 -26.90 33.46 -1.93
N THR A 7 -26.75 32.71 -3.02
CA THR A 7 -26.11 31.38 -3.02
C THR A 7 -25.34 31.13 -4.33
N SER A 8 -24.49 32.06 -4.78
CA SER A 8 -23.65 31.84 -5.98
C SER A 8 -22.16 32.16 -5.81
N ASP A 9 -21.71 32.63 -4.65
CA ASP A 9 -20.30 33.09 -4.51
C ASP A 9 -19.34 32.06 -3.86
N HIS A 10 -19.83 30.93 -3.36
CA HIS A 10 -18.92 29.93 -2.75
C HIS A 10 -18.33 28.91 -3.70
N ILE A 11 -18.90 28.73 -4.90
CA ILE A 11 -18.40 27.72 -5.87
C ILE A 11 -17.24 28.26 -6.71
N SER A 12 -17.18 29.56 -6.99
CA SER A 12 -16.13 30.18 -7.79
C SER A 12 -14.80 30.35 -7.07
N ASN A 13 -14.78 30.49 -5.73
CA ASN A 13 -13.54 30.63 -4.96
C ASN A 13 -12.80 29.32 -4.70
N HIS A 14 -13.49 28.16 -4.67
CA HIS A 14 -12.84 26.86 -4.54
C HIS A 14 -12.05 26.46 -5.80
N ASN A 15 -12.53 26.79 -6.99
CA ASN A 15 -11.83 26.48 -8.24
C ASN A 15 -10.56 27.32 -8.46
N ALA A 16 -10.48 28.54 -7.92
CA ALA A 16 -9.28 29.36 -8.01
C ALA A 16 -8.14 28.87 -7.11
N ALA A 17 -8.47 28.21 -6.00
CA ALA A 17 -7.50 27.66 -5.05
C ALA A 17 -7.01 26.24 -5.40
N ASN A 18 -7.77 25.49 -6.21
CA ASN A 18 -7.47 24.09 -6.58
C ASN A 18 -7.74 23.85 -8.08
N PRO A 19 -6.98 24.47 -8.99
CA PRO A 19 -7.25 24.39 -10.42
C PRO A 19 -7.04 23.02 -11.04
N LEU A 20 -6.26 22.14 -10.39
CA LEU A 20 -6.05 20.75 -10.81
C LEU A 20 -7.17 19.81 -10.33
N GLY A 21 -8.09 20.29 -9.48
CA GLY A 21 -9.21 19.50 -9.01
C GLY A 21 -8.80 18.34 -8.09
N PHE A 22 -7.72 18.48 -7.32
CA PHE A 22 -7.35 17.49 -6.31
C PHE A 22 -8.46 17.33 -5.27
N HIS A 23 -8.74 16.10 -4.89
CA HIS A 23 -9.72 15.75 -3.86
C HIS A 23 -9.26 14.54 -3.06
N GLN A 24 -9.77 14.41 -1.86
CA GLN A 24 -9.51 13.24 -1.03
C GLN A 24 -10.05 11.97 -1.72
N PRO A 25 -9.28 10.87 -1.80
CA PRO A 25 -9.73 9.63 -2.42
C PRO A 25 -11.05 9.13 -1.82
N ALA A 26 -12.02 8.83 -2.69
CA ALA A 26 -13.28 8.17 -2.36
C ALA A 26 -13.29 6.75 -2.95
N PRO A 27 -14.11 5.82 -2.42
CA PRO A 27 -14.16 4.46 -2.94
C PRO A 27 -14.46 4.39 -4.45
N GLU A 28 -15.31 5.30 -4.93
CA GLU A 28 -15.75 5.37 -6.32
C GLU A 28 -14.61 5.71 -7.29
N ASP A 29 -13.56 6.37 -6.80
CA ASP A 29 -12.37 6.71 -7.60
C ASP A 29 -11.61 5.46 -8.07
N PHE A 30 -11.80 4.32 -7.39
CA PHE A 30 -11.21 3.05 -7.83
C PHE A 30 -11.56 2.71 -9.28
N ALA A 31 -12.76 3.04 -9.72
CA ALA A 31 -13.22 2.73 -11.08
C ALA A 31 -12.32 3.32 -12.18
N TRP A 32 -11.70 4.48 -11.93
CA TRP A 32 -10.80 5.11 -12.89
C TRP A 32 -9.32 5.02 -12.50
N ALA A 33 -9.01 5.10 -11.20
CA ALA A 33 -7.64 5.12 -10.71
C ALA A 33 -7.02 3.73 -10.66
N GLY A 34 -7.78 2.73 -10.17
CA GLY A 34 -7.30 1.35 -10.04
C GLY A 34 -6.74 0.77 -11.34
N PRO A 35 -7.46 0.80 -12.46
CA PRO A 35 -6.93 0.32 -13.75
C PRO A 35 -5.69 1.06 -14.23
N VAL A 36 -5.59 2.38 -14.04
CA VAL A 36 -4.43 3.18 -14.44
C VAL A 36 -3.19 2.78 -13.64
N LEU A 37 -3.33 2.62 -12.32
CA LEU A 37 -2.26 2.19 -11.43
C LEU A 37 -1.81 0.77 -11.74
N PHE A 38 -2.76 -0.16 -11.92
CA PHE A 38 -2.48 -1.57 -12.26
C PHE A 38 -1.72 -1.73 -13.57
N GLU A 39 -2.17 -1.05 -14.65
CA GLU A 39 -1.55 -1.15 -15.98
C GLU A 39 -0.18 -0.45 -16.03
N ALA A 40 0.13 0.43 -15.09
CA ALA A 40 1.45 1.06 -14.99
C ALA A 40 2.57 0.06 -14.69
N GLY A 41 2.24 -1.12 -14.18
CA GLY A 41 3.22 -2.19 -13.92
C GLY A 41 4.25 -1.85 -12.85
N ARG A 42 3.90 -0.93 -11.93
CA ARG A 42 4.77 -0.53 -10.81
C ARG A 42 4.90 -1.66 -9.80
N MET A 43 5.98 -1.60 -9.00
CA MET A 43 6.23 -2.56 -7.93
C MET A 43 6.18 -1.95 -6.54
N GLY A 44 6.16 -0.60 -6.39
CA GLY A 44 6.08 0.10 -5.11
C GLY A 44 4.67 0.14 -4.54
N CYS A 45 4.52 -0.05 -3.23
CA CYS A 45 3.22 -0.11 -2.53
C CYS A 45 2.42 1.20 -2.65
N GLU A 46 3.08 2.33 -2.85
CA GLU A 46 2.46 3.64 -3.09
C GLU A 46 1.60 3.72 -4.37
N PHE A 47 1.63 2.70 -5.21
CA PHE A 47 0.83 2.58 -6.43
C PHE A 47 -0.37 1.65 -6.28
N CYS A 48 -0.66 1.18 -5.09
CA CYS A 48 -1.87 0.43 -4.75
C CYS A 48 -3.00 1.39 -4.40
N PHE A 49 -4.17 1.29 -5.07
CA PHE A 49 -5.29 2.19 -4.77
C PHE A 49 -5.84 1.97 -3.35
N GLY A 50 -5.97 0.71 -2.93
CA GLY A 50 -6.41 0.39 -1.57
C GLY A 50 -5.50 1.00 -0.51
N ASN A 51 -4.17 0.98 -0.73
CA ASN A 51 -3.19 1.63 0.14
C ASN A 51 -3.34 3.16 0.13
N ILE A 52 -3.43 3.79 -1.04
CA ILE A 52 -3.67 5.24 -1.20
C ILE A 52 -4.93 5.66 -0.43
N TYR A 53 -6.04 4.94 -0.62
CA TYR A 53 -7.31 5.21 0.04
C TYR A 53 -7.25 4.98 1.55
N ALA A 54 -6.67 3.88 2.00
CA ALA A 54 -6.58 3.52 3.41
C ALA A 54 -5.85 4.61 4.22
N TRP A 55 -4.71 5.07 3.73
CA TRP A 55 -3.82 5.98 4.43
C TRP A 55 -4.04 7.47 4.12
N CYS A 56 -5.02 7.83 3.26
CA CYS A 56 -5.19 9.21 2.83
C CYS A 56 -5.45 10.19 3.99
N LEU A 57 -6.14 9.78 5.04
CA LEU A 57 -6.40 10.61 6.22
C LEU A 57 -5.11 10.91 7.01
N LYS A 58 -4.23 9.91 7.12
CA LYS A 58 -2.96 10.06 7.81
C LYS A 58 -2.04 11.06 7.11
N TYR A 59 -1.90 10.93 5.80
CA TYR A 59 -0.94 11.73 5.02
C TYR A 59 -1.56 12.98 4.39
N GLY A 60 -2.89 13.16 4.48
CA GLY A 60 -3.60 14.21 3.73
C GLY A 60 -3.47 13.98 2.23
N THR A 61 -3.62 12.72 1.79
CA THR A 61 -3.49 12.38 0.38
C THR A 61 -4.70 12.84 -0.40
N GLU A 62 -4.45 13.50 -1.51
CA GLU A 62 -5.44 13.90 -2.51
C GLU A 62 -5.04 13.37 -3.87
N ILE A 63 -6.04 13.10 -4.70
CA ILE A 63 -5.86 12.57 -6.06
C ILE A 63 -6.61 13.38 -7.09
N THR A 64 -6.16 13.32 -8.34
CA THR A 64 -6.87 13.87 -9.51
C THR A 64 -6.45 13.17 -10.79
N ARG A 65 -7.21 13.37 -11.87
CA ARG A 65 -6.87 12.92 -13.22
C ARG A 65 -6.73 14.11 -14.14
N GLN A 66 -5.51 14.38 -14.60
CA GLN A 66 -5.22 15.51 -15.48
C GLN A 66 -4.20 15.11 -16.56
N HIS A 67 -4.34 15.66 -17.76
CA HIS A 67 -3.39 15.49 -18.88
C HIS A 67 -2.99 14.02 -19.16
N GLY A 68 -3.94 13.11 -19.00
CA GLY A 68 -3.68 11.66 -19.21
C GLY A 68 -2.95 10.95 -18.07
N PHE A 69 -2.78 11.63 -16.91
CA PHE A 69 -2.15 11.05 -15.73
C PHE A 69 -3.13 10.87 -14.56
N PHE A 70 -2.92 9.81 -13.79
CA PHE A 70 -3.23 9.78 -12.37
C PHE A 70 -2.19 10.62 -11.65
N LEU A 71 -2.64 11.54 -10.82
CA LEU A 71 -1.82 12.40 -9.98
C LEU A 71 -2.25 12.23 -8.54
N SER A 72 -1.29 12.15 -7.62
CA SER A 72 -1.56 12.24 -6.20
C SER A 72 -0.58 13.16 -5.50
N ARG A 73 -1.03 13.81 -4.42
CA ARG A 73 -0.21 14.63 -3.54
C ARG A 73 -0.50 14.31 -2.08
N THR A 74 0.49 14.51 -1.22
CA THR A 74 0.34 14.44 0.23
C THR A 74 0.49 15.84 0.82
N LEU A 75 -0.56 16.35 1.46
CA LEU A 75 -0.55 17.73 1.98
C LEU A 75 0.37 17.88 3.21
N LYS A 76 0.48 16.86 4.05
CA LYS A 76 1.33 16.94 5.25
C LYS A 76 2.82 17.06 4.95
N GLN A 77 3.28 16.49 3.83
CA GLN A 77 4.68 16.54 3.41
C GLN A 77 4.89 17.45 2.21
N MET A 78 3.81 17.94 1.61
CA MET A 78 3.76 18.69 0.36
C MET A 78 4.63 18.04 -0.72
N ALA A 79 4.28 16.82 -1.08
CA ALA A 79 4.96 16.02 -2.08
C ALA A 79 3.95 15.35 -3.01
N TYR A 80 4.36 15.12 -4.26
CA TYR A 80 3.53 14.51 -5.30
C TYR A 80 4.11 13.14 -5.67
N CYS A 81 3.25 12.16 -5.88
CA CYS A 81 3.70 10.91 -6.47
C CYS A 81 4.14 11.13 -7.92
N MET A 82 5.10 10.35 -8.41
CA MET A 82 5.45 10.35 -9.83
C MET A 82 4.17 10.18 -10.67
N PRO A 83 3.89 11.08 -11.64
CA PRO A 83 2.70 10.97 -12.48
C PRO A 83 2.59 9.62 -13.19
N ILE A 84 1.44 8.95 -13.09
CA ILE A 84 1.19 7.63 -13.67
C ILE A 84 0.21 7.74 -14.82
N GLY A 85 0.65 7.36 -16.01
CA GLY A 85 -0.17 7.39 -17.22
C GLY A 85 0.64 7.68 -18.48
N PRO A 86 -0.06 7.71 -19.64
CA PRO A 86 0.57 7.90 -20.95
C PRO A 86 0.80 9.37 -21.35
N GLY A 87 0.45 10.33 -20.49
CA GLY A 87 0.56 11.76 -20.78
C GLY A 87 1.99 12.26 -20.98
N ASP A 88 2.12 13.52 -21.39
CA ASP A 88 3.43 14.20 -21.55
C ASP A 88 3.82 14.89 -20.24
N LEU A 89 4.95 14.49 -19.64
CA LEU A 89 5.48 15.12 -18.42
C LEU A 89 5.78 16.61 -18.62
N ARG A 90 6.10 17.05 -19.82
CA ARG A 90 6.33 18.47 -20.14
C ARG A 90 5.09 19.36 -19.94
N GLU A 91 3.90 18.77 -20.04
CA GLU A 91 2.63 19.47 -19.82
C GLU A 91 2.26 19.49 -18.34
N VAL A 92 2.46 18.37 -17.62
CA VAL A 92 1.95 18.24 -16.25
C VAL A 92 2.92 18.78 -15.20
N ILE A 93 4.24 18.66 -15.39
CA ILE A 93 5.23 19.13 -14.40
C ILE A 93 5.12 20.64 -14.10
N PRO A 94 4.95 21.54 -15.10
CA PRO A 94 4.72 22.96 -14.82
C PRO A 94 3.48 23.21 -13.94
N LEU A 95 2.40 22.46 -14.17
CA LEU A 95 1.16 22.59 -13.39
C LEU A 95 1.36 22.12 -11.94
N LEU A 96 2.10 21.03 -11.72
CA LEU A 96 2.44 20.56 -10.38
C LEU A 96 3.37 21.53 -9.65
N ARG A 97 4.31 22.18 -10.37
CA ARG A 97 5.16 23.23 -9.80
C ARG A 97 4.35 24.44 -9.34
N GLU A 98 3.40 24.86 -10.16
CA GLU A 98 2.51 25.97 -9.80
C GLU A 98 1.62 25.61 -8.61
N ASP A 99 1.10 24.38 -8.57
CA ASP A 99 0.32 23.90 -7.43
C ASP A 99 1.15 23.83 -6.15
N ALA A 100 2.37 23.31 -6.20
CA ALA A 100 3.30 23.28 -5.07
C ALA A 100 3.64 24.69 -4.58
N ALA A 101 3.89 25.61 -5.49
CA ALA A 101 4.17 27.00 -5.16
C ALA A 101 3.00 27.70 -4.46
N ARG A 102 1.74 27.40 -4.83
CA ARG A 102 0.55 27.89 -4.12
C ARG A 102 0.49 27.41 -2.67
N HIS A 103 1.07 26.25 -2.39
CA HIS A 103 1.20 25.71 -1.04
C HIS A 103 2.51 26.14 -0.35
N GLY A 104 3.28 27.05 -0.95
CA GLY A 104 4.51 27.58 -0.37
C GLY A 104 5.70 26.62 -0.38
N ALA A 105 5.70 25.59 -1.22
CA ALA A 105 6.73 24.56 -1.31
C ALA A 105 7.32 24.43 -2.71
N PRO A 106 8.58 23.96 -2.85
CA PRO A 106 9.09 23.50 -4.13
C PRO A 106 8.42 22.19 -4.54
N LEU A 107 8.32 21.93 -5.85
CA LEU A 107 7.84 20.63 -6.31
C LEU A 107 8.81 19.52 -5.85
N LYS A 108 8.28 18.56 -5.15
CA LYS A 108 8.95 17.29 -4.82
C LYS A 108 8.13 16.13 -5.36
N LEU A 109 8.74 15.31 -6.20
CA LEU A 109 8.14 14.04 -6.64
C LEU A 109 8.72 12.89 -5.80
N TYR A 110 7.90 11.94 -5.39
CA TYR A 110 8.30 10.70 -4.71
C TYR A 110 7.81 9.47 -5.49
N GLY A 111 8.19 8.27 -5.05
CA GLY A 111 7.81 7.02 -5.69
C GLY A 111 8.49 6.82 -7.05
N LEU A 112 9.62 7.48 -7.30
CA LEU A 112 10.42 7.25 -8.50
C LEU A 112 11.21 5.95 -8.35
N ASN A 113 11.36 5.25 -9.46
CA ASN A 113 12.37 4.23 -9.64
C ASN A 113 13.48 4.70 -10.60
N ALA A 114 14.50 3.88 -10.80
CA ALA A 114 15.64 4.23 -11.68
C ALA A 114 15.22 4.54 -13.13
N GLN A 115 14.09 3.99 -13.61
CA GLN A 115 13.60 4.21 -14.98
C GLN A 115 12.88 5.56 -15.14
N ASP A 116 12.41 6.18 -14.05
CA ASP A 116 11.73 7.47 -14.10
C ASP A 116 12.70 8.63 -14.27
N VAL A 117 13.92 8.50 -13.77
CA VAL A 117 14.94 9.56 -13.82
C VAL A 117 15.24 10.00 -15.26
N PRO A 118 15.53 9.10 -16.22
CA PRO A 118 15.72 9.49 -17.62
C PRO A 118 14.48 10.15 -18.25
N ARG A 119 13.28 9.69 -17.89
CA ARG A 119 12.02 10.29 -18.39
C ARG A 119 11.83 11.72 -17.89
N LEU A 120 12.12 11.98 -16.62
CA LEU A 120 12.08 13.32 -16.03
C LEU A 120 13.18 14.22 -16.63
N GLU A 121 14.39 13.71 -16.80
CA GLU A 121 15.50 14.49 -17.39
C GLU A 121 15.18 14.89 -18.83
N ALA A 122 14.55 14.01 -19.62
CA ALA A 122 14.11 14.34 -20.96
C ALA A 122 12.99 15.40 -20.99
N ALA A 123 12.13 15.44 -19.96
CA ALA A 123 11.05 16.41 -19.86
C ALA A 123 11.49 17.76 -19.26
N CYS A 124 12.41 17.74 -18.30
CA CYS A 124 12.82 18.89 -17.48
C CYS A 124 14.34 18.91 -17.27
N PRO A 125 15.17 19.11 -18.32
CA PRO A 125 16.63 18.97 -18.24
C PRO A 125 17.24 19.90 -17.19
N GLY A 126 17.99 19.32 -16.23
CA GLY A 126 18.74 20.04 -15.19
C GLY A 126 17.89 20.84 -14.19
N GLN A 127 16.56 20.63 -14.16
CA GLN A 127 15.64 21.41 -13.31
C GLN A 127 15.43 20.79 -11.91
N PHE A 128 15.91 19.61 -11.67
CA PHE A 128 15.74 18.90 -10.40
C PHE A 128 17.04 18.20 -9.98
N ARG A 129 17.09 17.76 -8.72
CA ARG A 129 18.08 16.81 -8.24
C ARG A 129 17.36 15.53 -7.80
N VAL A 130 18.02 14.39 -7.97
CA VAL A 130 17.55 13.10 -7.50
C VAL A 130 18.13 12.83 -6.12
N GLU A 131 17.29 12.37 -5.20
CA GLU A 131 17.67 11.95 -3.87
C GLU A 131 17.23 10.50 -3.65
N LEU A 132 18.11 9.67 -3.11
CA LEU A 132 17.72 8.34 -2.63
C LEU A 132 16.91 8.52 -1.35
N CYS A 133 15.74 7.88 -1.27
CA CYS A 133 14.93 7.86 -0.05
C CYS A 133 15.63 7.10 1.08
N ALA A 134 15.13 7.22 2.30
CA ALA A 134 15.67 6.46 3.42
C ALA A 134 15.45 4.95 3.20
N PRO A 135 16.37 4.08 3.62
CA PRO A 135 16.17 2.63 3.52
C PRO A 135 14.89 2.13 4.22
N ASP A 136 14.38 2.89 5.18
CA ASP A 136 13.16 2.62 5.92
C ASP A 136 11.91 2.64 5.04
N ASP A 137 12.00 3.36 3.89
CA ASP A 137 10.91 3.51 2.90
C ASP A 137 11.02 2.49 1.74
N PHE A 138 12.00 1.59 1.74
CA PHE A 138 12.19 0.63 0.65
C PHE A 138 11.29 -0.58 0.81
N ASP A 139 10.66 -1.00 -0.28
CA ASP A 139 9.80 -2.19 -0.28
C ASP A 139 10.60 -3.48 -0.41
N TYR A 140 10.12 -4.52 0.25
CA TYR A 140 10.68 -5.86 0.19
C TYR A 140 9.92 -6.71 -0.82
N ILE A 141 10.58 -7.03 -1.94
CA ILE A 141 10.01 -7.81 -3.04
C ILE A 141 10.52 -9.25 -2.97
N TYR A 142 9.61 -10.21 -3.02
CA TYR A 142 9.94 -11.63 -2.94
C TYR A 142 9.45 -12.36 -4.19
N ARG A 143 10.16 -13.42 -4.58
CA ARG A 143 9.56 -14.37 -5.52
C ARG A 143 8.46 -15.14 -4.79
N ARG A 144 7.27 -15.14 -5.37
CA ARG A 144 6.13 -15.87 -4.80
C ARG A 144 6.48 -17.34 -4.54
N GLU A 145 7.21 -17.98 -5.48
CA GLU A 145 7.62 -19.38 -5.36
C GLU A 145 8.51 -19.62 -4.14
N ASP A 146 9.44 -18.71 -3.83
CA ASP A 146 10.31 -18.81 -2.64
C ASP A 146 9.49 -18.80 -1.34
N LEU A 147 8.46 -17.95 -1.26
CA LEU A 147 7.57 -17.89 -0.09
C LEU A 147 6.66 -19.12 -0.01
N ALA A 148 6.17 -19.61 -1.14
CA ALA A 148 5.29 -20.77 -1.22
C ALA A 148 6.01 -22.09 -0.84
N GLN A 149 7.22 -22.28 -1.34
CA GLN A 149 7.95 -23.55 -1.18
C GLN A 149 8.88 -23.54 0.04
N LEU A 150 9.44 -22.37 0.41
CA LEU A 150 10.48 -22.23 1.43
C LEU A 150 11.66 -23.19 1.17
N ALA A 151 12.05 -23.39 -0.09
CA ALA A 151 13.01 -24.37 -0.51
C ALA A 151 14.47 -23.99 -0.14
N GLY A 152 15.33 -24.98 0.03
CA GLY A 152 16.75 -24.79 0.28
C GLY A 152 17.12 -24.51 1.74
N LYS A 153 18.44 -24.42 1.99
CA LYS A 153 19.03 -24.29 3.33
C LYS A 153 18.67 -22.96 3.98
N LYS A 154 18.58 -21.87 3.18
CA LYS A 154 18.28 -20.52 3.68
C LYS A 154 16.93 -20.41 4.39
N TYR A 155 15.94 -21.24 4.03
CA TYR A 155 14.61 -21.25 4.65
C TYR A 155 14.42 -22.33 5.73
N HIS A 156 15.48 -23.00 6.18
CA HIS A 156 15.37 -24.08 7.17
C HIS A 156 14.61 -23.63 8.44
N GLN A 157 14.93 -22.45 8.97
CA GLN A 157 14.25 -21.92 10.16
C GLN A 157 12.75 -21.66 9.90
N LYS A 158 12.40 -21.14 8.70
CA LYS A 158 10.99 -20.90 8.34
C LYS A 158 10.21 -22.21 8.29
N ARG A 159 10.79 -23.25 7.67
CA ARG A 159 10.17 -24.59 7.66
C ARG A 159 10.00 -25.18 9.07
N ASN A 160 10.94 -24.94 9.97
CA ASN A 160 10.82 -25.38 11.36
C ASN A 160 9.64 -24.70 12.08
N HIS A 161 9.42 -23.39 11.85
CA HIS A 161 8.26 -22.68 12.40
C HIS A 161 6.95 -23.23 11.82
N VAL A 162 6.87 -23.46 10.52
CA VAL A 162 5.71 -24.08 9.87
C VAL A 162 5.45 -25.47 10.43
N ALA A 163 6.48 -26.32 10.53
CA ALA A 163 6.36 -27.66 11.08
C ALA A 163 5.91 -27.66 12.56
N ARG A 164 6.39 -26.68 13.34
CA ARG A 164 5.94 -26.49 14.72
C ARG A 164 4.47 -26.12 14.78
N PHE A 165 4.02 -25.15 13.97
CA PHE A 165 2.62 -24.76 13.89
C PHE A 165 1.73 -25.96 13.55
N MET A 166 2.08 -26.73 12.52
CA MET A 166 1.30 -27.90 12.10
C MET A 166 1.20 -28.98 13.19
N ARG A 167 2.21 -29.11 14.04
CA ARG A 167 2.19 -30.06 15.17
C ARG A 167 1.33 -29.55 16.34
N GLU A 168 1.41 -28.23 16.64
CA GLU A 168 0.70 -27.61 17.77
C GLU A 168 -0.77 -27.33 17.45
N CYS A 169 -1.09 -27.05 16.17
CA CYS A 169 -2.44 -26.90 15.63
C CYS A 169 -2.75 -28.01 14.63
N ALA A 170 -2.88 -29.24 15.08
CA ALA A 170 -3.01 -30.42 14.19
C ALA A 170 -4.24 -30.36 13.25
N ASN A 171 -5.31 -29.70 13.66
CA ASN A 171 -6.53 -29.51 12.86
C ASN A 171 -6.65 -28.12 12.25
N TRP A 172 -5.52 -27.47 11.94
CA TRP A 172 -5.52 -26.15 11.34
C TRP A 172 -6.27 -26.13 10.01
N HIS A 173 -6.90 -25.00 9.71
CA HIS A 173 -7.68 -24.79 8.52
C HIS A 173 -7.31 -23.46 7.86
N TYR A 174 -7.17 -23.47 6.53
CA TYR A 174 -6.91 -22.31 5.70
C TYR A 174 -8.15 -22.00 4.89
N GLU A 175 -8.58 -20.77 4.93
CA GLU A 175 -9.73 -20.26 4.17
C GLU A 175 -9.33 -18.97 3.45
N GLU A 176 -9.88 -18.75 2.25
CA GLU A 176 -9.82 -17.42 1.62
C GLU A 176 -10.84 -16.50 2.31
N ILE A 177 -10.48 -15.23 2.45
CA ILE A 177 -11.39 -14.22 3.00
C ILE A 177 -12.50 -13.97 1.97
N THR A 178 -13.73 -14.02 2.47
CA THR A 178 -14.94 -13.69 1.72
C THR A 178 -15.76 -12.67 2.50
N THR A 179 -16.77 -12.08 1.90
CA THR A 179 -17.69 -11.16 2.58
C THR A 179 -18.27 -11.74 3.87
N ALA A 180 -18.49 -13.05 3.92
CA ALA A 180 -19.01 -13.73 5.11
C ALA A 180 -18.02 -13.79 6.29
N SER A 181 -16.71 -13.62 6.03
CA SER A 181 -15.66 -13.69 7.07
C SER A 181 -15.09 -12.33 7.47
N LEU A 182 -15.55 -11.20 6.85
CA LEU A 182 -14.99 -9.88 7.12
C LEU A 182 -15.12 -9.45 8.58
N ASP A 183 -16.24 -9.72 9.21
CA ASP A 183 -16.47 -9.39 10.63
C ASP A 183 -15.52 -10.14 11.56
N GLU A 184 -15.20 -11.40 11.27
CA GLU A 184 -14.24 -12.19 12.04
C GLU A 184 -12.80 -11.68 11.86
N VAL A 185 -12.44 -11.27 10.64
CA VAL A 185 -11.14 -10.68 10.34
C VAL A 185 -10.99 -9.34 11.05
N LEU A 186 -12.03 -8.51 11.04
CA LEU A 186 -12.08 -7.24 11.77
C LEU A 186 -11.95 -7.46 13.28
N ALA A 187 -12.68 -8.41 13.83
CA ALA A 187 -12.59 -8.75 15.25
C ALA A 187 -11.19 -9.21 15.65
N MET A 188 -10.52 -10.01 14.79
CA MET A 188 -9.14 -10.42 15.01
C MET A 188 -8.18 -9.23 14.99
N GLU A 189 -8.31 -8.31 14.02
CA GLU A 189 -7.46 -7.10 13.95
C GLU A 189 -7.60 -6.27 15.23
N HIS A 190 -8.82 -5.97 15.68
CA HIS A 190 -9.06 -5.23 16.90
C HIS A 190 -8.43 -5.89 18.13
N GLN A 191 -8.58 -7.21 18.25
CA GLN A 191 -8.00 -7.95 19.37
C GLN A 191 -6.47 -7.96 19.30
N TRP A 192 -5.90 -8.12 18.10
CA TRP A 192 -4.46 -8.09 17.87
C TRP A 192 -3.89 -6.69 18.19
N ALA A 193 -4.54 -5.62 17.71
CA ALA A 193 -4.17 -4.25 17.99
C ALA A 193 -4.20 -3.97 19.51
N ALA A 194 -5.26 -4.36 20.21
CA ALA A 194 -5.37 -4.20 21.66
C ALA A 194 -4.22 -4.88 22.43
N GLN A 195 -3.76 -6.05 21.99
CA GLN A 195 -2.63 -6.77 22.61
C GLN A 195 -1.27 -6.09 22.35
N ASN A 196 -1.16 -5.28 21.30
CA ASN A 196 0.10 -4.66 20.87
C ASN A 196 0.17 -3.14 21.10
N THR A 197 -0.96 -2.48 21.39
CA THR A 197 -1.09 -1.01 21.51
C THR A 197 -0.12 -0.38 22.51
N ALA A 198 0.27 -1.07 23.57
CA ALA A 198 1.21 -0.54 24.56
C ALA A 198 2.58 -0.14 23.98
N ARG A 199 2.94 -0.63 22.77
CA ARG A 199 4.22 -0.34 22.12
C ARG A 199 4.20 0.96 21.31
N ASN A 200 3.07 1.32 20.70
CA ASN A 200 2.87 2.51 19.88
C ASN A 200 1.37 2.81 19.73
N PRO A 201 0.72 3.46 20.72
CA PRO A 201 -0.74 3.66 20.73
C PRO A 201 -1.28 4.42 19.51
N GLU A 202 -0.61 5.51 19.11
CA GLU A 202 -1.04 6.35 17.99
C GLU A 202 -0.90 5.62 16.65
N GLY A 203 0.25 4.98 16.42
CA GLY A 203 0.51 4.24 15.19
C GLY A 203 -0.47 3.09 14.98
N PHE A 204 -0.84 2.37 16.04
CA PHE A 204 -1.84 1.29 15.94
C PHE A 204 -3.25 1.82 15.71
N ALA A 205 -3.63 2.97 16.27
CA ALA A 205 -4.94 3.57 16.00
C ALA A 205 -5.06 4.00 14.53
N GLU A 206 -4.00 4.59 13.95
CA GLU A 206 -3.95 4.96 12.54
C GLU A 206 -3.98 3.73 11.62
N GLU A 207 -3.24 2.68 11.97
CA GLU A 207 -3.20 1.42 11.20
C GLU A 207 -4.56 0.71 11.23
N THR A 208 -5.21 0.64 12.40
CA THR A 208 -6.55 0.05 12.54
C THR A 208 -7.58 0.81 11.70
N LEU A 209 -7.56 2.15 11.74
CA LEU A 209 -8.45 2.95 10.90
C LEU A 209 -8.20 2.71 9.40
N ALA A 210 -6.94 2.64 8.98
CA ALA A 210 -6.59 2.35 7.59
C ALA A 210 -7.06 0.95 7.19
N PHE A 211 -6.90 -0.04 8.06
CA PHE A 211 -7.39 -1.39 7.85
C PHE A 211 -8.90 -1.45 7.71
N GLU A 212 -9.65 -0.84 8.62
CA GLU A 212 -11.12 -0.77 8.58
C GLU A 212 -11.64 -0.18 7.27
N ARG A 213 -11.03 0.92 6.83
CA ARG A 213 -11.37 1.58 5.57
C ARG A 213 -11.12 0.67 4.35
N CYS A 214 -10.01 -0.05 4.36
CA CYS A 214 -9.64 -0.99 3.32
C CYS A 214 -10.61 -2.19 3.31
N LEU A 215 -10.85 -2.78 4.48
CA LEU A 215 -11.72 -3.94 4.64
C LEU A 215 -13.18 -3.65 4.26
N ALA A 216 -13.68 -2.46 4.58
CA ALA A 216 -15.04 -2.03 4.20
C ALA A 216 -15.26 -1.97 2.67
N ASN A 217 -14.17 -1.91 1.90
CA ASN A 217 -14.21 -1.86 0.44
C ASN A 217 -13.57 -3.10 -0.20
N PHE A 218 -13.56 -4.23 0.52
CA PHE A 218 -12.86 -5.46 0.13
C PHE A 218 -13.18 -5.91 -1.31
N GLU A 219 -14.46 -6.03 -1.65
CA GLU A 219 -14.87 -6.43 -2.99
C GLU A 219 -14.65 -5.34 -4.03
N LEU A 220 -14.96 -4.09 -3.68
CA LEU A 220 -14.84 -2.96 -4.60
C LEU A 220 -13.40 -2.77 -5.09
N PHE A 221 -12.42 -2.90 -4.20
CA PHE A 221 -11.00 -2.76 -4.54
C PHE A 221 -10.37 -4.06 -5.06
N GLY A 222 -11.15 -5.13 -5.18
CA GLY A 222 -10.65 -6.43 -5.63
C GLY A 222 -9.60 -7.02 -4.70
N LEU A 223 -9.71 -6.74 -3.40
CA LEU A 223 -8.78 -7.27 -2.41
C LEU A 223 -8.86 -8.79 -2.35
N ARG A 224 -7.74 -9.41 -2.04
CA ARG A 224 -7.63 -10.83 -1.75
C ARG A 224 -7.00 -11.02 -0.38
N GLY A 225 -7.45 -12.02 0.32
CA GLY A 225 -6.89 -12.36 1.62
C GLY A 225 -7.18 -13.79 2.01
N ALA A 226 -6.56 -14.21 3.09
CA ALA A 226 -6.76 -15.53 3.67
C ALA A 226 -6.65 -15.48 5.19
N LEU A 227 -7.21 -16.46 5.83
CA LEU A 227 -7.18 -16.65 7.27
C LEU A 227 -6.80 -18.07 7.68
N LEU A 228 -6.32 -18.22 8.91
CA LEU A 228 -6.04 -19.51 9.54
C LEU A 228 -6.90 -19.67 10.78
N ARG A 229 -7.34 -20.91 11.01
CA ARG A 229 -7.95 -21.39 12.25
C ARG A 229 -7.20 -22.62 12.76
N CYS A 230 -7.17 -22.84 14.07
CA CYS A 230 -6.62 -24.10 14.64
C CYS A 230 -7.59 -25.28 14.59
N SER A 231 -8.87 -25.03 14.29
CA SER A 231 -9.90 -26.04 14.06
C SER A 231 -10.95 -25.51 13.10
N PRO A 232 -11.66 -26.35 12.34
CA PRO A 232 -12.78 -25.92 11.49
C PRO A 232 -13.84 -25.18 12.33
N GLY A 233 -14.25 -23.98 11.86
CA GLY A 233 -15.20 -23.13 12.58
C GLY A 233 -14.69 -22.52 13.90
N GLY A 234 -13.42 -22.72 14.24
CA GLY A 234 -12.77 -22.09 15.38
C GLY A 234 -12.40 -20.63 15.13
N GLN A 235 -11.87 -19.98 16.16
CA GLN A 235 -11.40 -18.60 16.10
C GLN A 235 -10.35 -18.40 15.00
N VAL A 236 -10.42 -17.25 14.30
CA VAL A 236 -9.35 -16.77 13.40
C VAL A 236 -8.12 -16.46 14.24
N ILE A 237 -6.97 -17.05 13.88
CA ILE A 237 -5.72 -16.92 14.62
C ILE A 237 -4.62 -16.18 13.83
N ALA A 238 -4.80 -16.10 12.53
CA ALA A 238 -3.96 -15.31 11.62
C ALA A 238 -4.76 -14.93 10.39
N PHE A 239 -4.43 -13.79 9.79
CA PHE A 239 -4.92 -13.39 8.48
C PHE A 239 -3.85 -12.64 7.69
N THR A 240 -4.05 -12.59 6.39
CA THR A 240 -3.28 -11.75 5.45
C THR A 240 -4.23 -11.17 4.41
N MET A 241 -3.96 -9.94 3.94
CA MET A 241 -4.77 -9.27 2.94
C MET A 241 -3.94 -8.28 2.12
N GLY A 242 -4.32 -8.10 0.86
CA GLY A 242 -3.69 -7.14 -0.05
C GLY A 242 -4.41 -7.07 -1.39
N GLU A 243 -3.75 -6.50 -2.39
CA GLU A 243 -4.29 -6.30 -3.73
C GLU A 243 -3.28 -6.62 -4.84
N ALA A 244 -3.79 -6.83 -6.05
CA ALA A 244 -2.96 -6.95 -7.24
C ALA A 244 -2.38 -5.57 -7.60
N LEU A 245 -1.08 -5.39 -7.43
CA LEU A 245 -0.38 -4.16 -7.78
C LEU A 245 -0.15 -4.04 -9.29
N SER A 246 0.13 -5.17 -9.94
CA SER A 246 0.28 -5.27 -11.39
C SER A 246 -0.02 -6.71 -11.86
N ARG A 247 0.15 -6.98 -13.15
CA ARG A 247 -0.08 -8.33 -13.72
C ARG A 247 0.79 -9.41 -13.08
N ASN A 248 1.97 -9.06 -12.62
CA ASN A 248 2.95 -10.01 -12.09
C ASN A 248 3.30 -9.82 -10.61
N THR A 249 2.79 -8.76 -9.97
CA THR A 249 3.11 -8.41 -8.57
C THR A 249 1.84 -8.24 -7.75
N PHE A 250 1.79 -8.92 -6.63
CA PHE A 250 0.78 -8.73 -5.58
C PHE A 250 1.39 -7.95 -4.42
N CYS A 251 0.65 -7.00 -3.84
CA CYS A 251 1.08 -6.26 -2.65
C CYS A 251 0.30 -6.76 -1.42
N THR A 252 1.03 -7.21 -0.40
CA THR A 252 0.45 -7.61 0.89
C THR A 252 0.51 -6.44 1.85
N HIS A 253 -0.65 -5.86 2.18
CA HIS A 253 -0.78 -4.71 3.07
C HIS A 253 -0.82 -5.11 4.54
N TYR A 254 -1.54 -6.18 4.85
CA TYR A 254 -1.76 -6.63 6.22
C TYR A 254 -1.42 -8.10 6.36
N GLU A 255 -0.66 -8.44 7.39
CA GLU A 255 -0.38 -9.82 7.79
C GLU A 255 -0.25 -9.86 9.31
N LYS A 256 -1.19 -10.48 9.98
CA LYS A 256 -1.31 -10.54 11.43
C LYS A 256 -1.46 -11.99 11.91
N ALA A 257 -0.89 -12.28 13.07
CA ALA A 257 -1.09 -13.55 13.77
C ALA A 257 -0.97 -13.35 15.29
N TYR A 258 -1.71 -14.11 16.07
CA TYR A 258 -1.53 -14.09 17.51
C TYR A 258 -0.21 -14.76 17.92
N ALA A 259 0.48 -14.15 18.86
CA ALA A 259 1.80 -14.59 19.32
C ALA A 259 1.78 -15.99 19.98
N ASP A 260 0.64 -16.36 20.57
CA ASP A 260 0.44 -17.65 21.23
C ASP A 260 0.50 -18.85 20.27
N TYR A 261 0.29 -18.59 18.96
CA TYR A 261 0.35 -19.62 17.93
C TYR A 261 1.68 -19.56 17.19
N THR A 262 2.72 -20.17 17.79
CA THR A 262 4.06 -20.15 17.22
C THR A 262 4.09 -20.68 15.79
N GLY A 263 4.58 -19.88 14.86
CA GLY A 263 4.68 -20.24 13.45
C GLY A 263 3.46 -19.87 12.60
N ALA A 264 2.40 -19.27 13.19
CA ALA A 264 1.21 -18.86 12.45
C ALA A 264 1.52 -17.81 11.37
N TYR A 265 2.39 -16.83 11.65
CA TYR A 265 2.88 -15.88 10.64
C TYR A 265 3.53 -16.58 9.45
N GLN A 266 4.40 -17.57 9.71
CA GLN A 266 5.09 -18.30 8.64
C GLN A 266 4.10 -19.18 7.85
N MET A 267 3.11 -19.72 8.56
CA MET A 267 2.10 -20.58 7.95
C MET A 267 1.15 -19.80 7.05
N ILE A 268 0.60 -18.66 7.51
CA ILE A 268 -0.30 -17.86 6.70
C ILE A 268 0.41 -17.30 5.47
N ASN A 269 1.62 -16.77 5.63
CA ASN A 269 2.42 -16.24 4.52
C ASN A 269 2.67 -17.32 3.45
N ARG A 270 3.13 -18.52 3.86
CA ARG A 270 3.37 -19.64 2.97
C ARG A 270 2.10 -20.07 2.24
N CYS A 271 1.03 -20.33 3.00
CA CYS A 271 -0.22 -20.82 2.42
C CYS A 271 -0.84 -19.84 1.45
N PHE A 272 -0.81 -18.55 1.75
CA PHE A 272 -1.33 -17.51 0.87
C PHE A 272 -0.54 -17.45 -0.43
N ALA A 273 0.79 -17.43 -0.37
CA ALA A 273 1.65 -17.48 -1.55
C ALA A 273 1.44 -18.74 -2.39
N GLU A 274 1.22 -19.91 -1.75
CA GLU A 274 1.04 -21.20 -2.42
C GLU A 274 -0.34 -21.33 -3.06
N ARG A 275 -1.42 -20.97 -2.34
CA ARG A 275 -2.80 -21.33 -2.68
C ARG A 275 -3.57 -20.24 -3.40
N SER A 276 -3.34 -18.97 -3.03
CA SER A 276 -4.16 -17.85 -3.53
C SER A 276 -3.43 -16.94 -4.51
N LEU A 277 -2.09 -16.96 -4.55
CA LEU A 277 -1.30 -16.05 -5.38
C LEU A 277 -0.62 -16.71 -6.59
N GLY A 278 -1.11 -17.86 -7.04
CA GLY A 278 -0.50 -18.64 -8.14
C GLY A 278 -0.30 -17.92 -9.46
N GLY A 279 -1.04 -16.82 -9.71
CA GLY A 279 -0.94 -16.00 -10.91
C GLY A 279 0.15 -14.92 -10.88
N PHE A 280 0.82 -14.71 -9.73
CA PHE A 280 1.84 -13.67 -9.58
C PHE A 280 3.24 -14.26 -9.51
N GLU A 281 4.22 -13.54 -10.07
CA GLU A 281 5.64 -13.87 -9.97
C GLU A 281 6.24 -13.32 -8.68
N PHE A 282 5.83 -12.10 -8.30
CA PHE A 282 6.37 -11.37 -7.16
C PHE A 282 5.29 -11.06 -6.12
N ILE A 283 5.75 -10.94 -4.86
CA ILE A 283 4.96 -10.43 -3.74
C ILE A 283 5.75 -9.28 -3.12
N ASN A 284 5.15 -8.08 -3.14
CA ASN A 284 5.62 -6.94 -2.37
C ASN A 284 5.01 -7.05 -0.95
N ARG A 285 5.85 -6.94 0.08
CA ARG A 285 5.43 -6.92 1.48
C ARG A 285 5.73 -5.59 2.16
N GLU A 286 5.76 -4.53 1.37
CA GLU A 286 5.95 -3.12 1.79
C GLU A 286 7.26 -2.86 2.55
N GLU A 287 7.42 -1.66 3.08
CA GLU A 287 8.56 -1.15 3.83
C GLU A 287 8.56 -1.60 5.30
N ASP A 288 9.65 -1.35 6.01
CA ASP A 288 9.79 -1.66 7.45
C ASP A 288 9.60 -0.44 8.38
N LEU A 289 9.44 0.76 7.81
CA LEU A 289 9.22 2.02 8.55
C LEU A 289 10.23 2.27 9.67
N GLY A 290 11.47 1.80 9.51
CA GLY A 290 12.53 1.95 10.51
C GLY A 290 12.41 1.00 11.71
N ASN A 291 11.47 0.06 11.70
CA ASN A 291 11.34 -0.93 12.76
C ASN A 291 12.33 -2.07 12.56
N GLU A 292 13.36 -2.13 13.39
CA GLU A 292 14.43 -3.15 13.29
C GLU A 292 13.90 -4.59 13.39
N GLY A 293 12.88 -4.83 14.20
CA GLY A 293 12.26 -6.15 14.34
C GLY A 293 11.58 -6.58 13.05
N LEU A 294 10.84 -5.65 12.43
CA LEU A 294 10.17 -5.86 11.14
C LEU A 294 11.20 -6.03 10.02
N ARG A 295 12.23 -5.19 9.98
CA ARG A 295 13.36 -5.30 9.04
C ARG A 295 14.00 -6.67 9.12
N LYS A 296 14.36 -7.11 10.32
CA LYS A 296 14.95 -8.43 10.54
C LYS A 296 14.01 -9.56 10.09
N ALA A 297 12.72 -9.44 10.39
CA ALA A 297 11.72 -10.41 9.96
C ALA A 297 11.62 -10.47 8.42
N LYS A 298 11.53 -9.33 7.74
CA LYS A 298 11.46 -9.23 6.26
C LYS A 298 12.73 -9.76 5.61
N MET A 299 13.91 -9.31 6.03
CA MET A 299 15.20 -9.79 5.51
C MET A 299 15.42 -11.30 5.70
N SER A 300 14.86 -11.89 6.77
CA SER A 300 14.97 -13.33 7.03
C SER A 300 14.21 -14.21 6.03
N TYR A 301 13.41 -13.61 5.16
CA TYR A 301 12.76 -14.28 4.02
C TYR A 301 13.55 -14.13 2.71
N HIS A 302 14.73 -13.49 2.76
CA HIS A 302 15.64 -13.35 1.60
C HIS A 302 14.93 -12.73 0.40
N PRO A 303 14.58 -11.45 0.46
CA PRO A 303 13.92 -10.77 -0.65
C PRO A 303 14.73 -10.91 -1.94
N ALA A 304 14.06 -11.07 -3.06
CA ALA A 304 14.68 -11.07 -4.37
C ALA A 304 15.22 -9.68 -4.72
N GLU A 305 14.56 -8.65 -4.19
CA GLU A 305 14.93 -7.26 -4.34
C GLU A 305 14.48 -6.47 -3.11
N VAL A 306 15.29 -5.52 -2.68
CA VAL A 306 14.89 -4.42 -1.83
C VAL A 306 14.74 -3.22 -2.77
N LEU A 307 13.50 -2.84 -3.05
CA LEU A 307 13.15 -1.85 -4.07
C LEU A 307 13.52 -0.45 -3.59
N GLU A 308 14.60 0.06 -4.12
CA GLU A 308 15.04 1.43 -3.84
C GLU A 308 14.05 2.45 -4.40
N LYS A 309 13.68 3.43 -3.58
CA LYS A 309 12.81 4.54 -3.97
C LYS A 309 13.59 5.84 -4.04
N TYR A 310 13.26 6.67 -5.00
CA TYR A 310 13.91 7.95 -5.24
C TYR A 310 12.91 9.08 -5.17
N ALA A 311 13.40 10.27 -4.87
CA ALA A 311 12.67 11.51 -4.97
C ALA A 311 13.36 12.46 -5.95
N ALA A 312 12.57 13.25 -6.67
CA ALA A 312 13.07 14.34 -7.48
C ALA A 312 12.64 15.68 -6.84
N VAL A 313 13.62 16.51 -6.47
CA VAL A 313 13.39 17.83 -5.86
C VAL A 313 13.72 18.89 -6.87
N PHE A 314 12.70 19.64 -7.29
CA PHE A 314 12.83 20.71 -8.28
C PHE A 314 13.41 21.97 -7.64
N LYS A 315 14.15 22.72 -8.49
CA LYS A 315 14.77 24.01 -8.11
C LYS A 315 13.76 25.14 -8.14
#